data_f92b424260449a1bad3ca73694cc64d2
#
_entry.id   f92b424260449a1bad3ca73694cc64d2
#
_cell.length_a   1.000
_cell.length_b   1.000
_cell.length_c   1.000
_cell.angle_alpha   90.00
_cell.angle_beta   90.00
_cell.angle_gamma   90.00
#
_symmetry.space_group_name_H-M   'P 1'
#
loop_
_entity.id
_entity.type
_entity.pdbx_description
1 polymer ?
#
loop_
_entity_poly.entity_id
_entity_poly.type
_entity_poly.pdbx_seq_one_letter_code
_entity_poly.pdbx_strand_id
1 'polypeptide(L)'
;MKRRSPILSAICALVIMAAPAGAQIIDTPAAHAVILDNATGEILFSKAGTEPMIPASMTKMMTAYLVFDMVKRGELKMTDRLTVSADAWRRGGFPSGTSTMGLVPKDTPTIEELLHGVIIMSGNDACIVLAEGISGSEEAFARRMTDLAHEKGLKSANFLNSTGLEAVGHVISAEDLAHLAKMTVDDFPEYYKWYSLPSYSWREYTQPNRNPLLGIEGADGVKTGHLEASGYGLTGSAERDGVRRTIVINGMESMAARASEGERMLRLAFQSFELKTIAPESVSLPEQKVWLGQQGLVPVSLAEPMLIAGHKAAFENAKTEIVLDKALEAPVKKGDRVGRLVVTLEGRPPVEAPVIAEADVKKLGFFGKAVEGLSALINGG
;
A
#
# COMPACT_ATOMS: atom_id res chain seq x y z
N MET A 1 -26.86 45.74 62.43
CA MET A 1 -25.94 45.65 61.26
C MET A 1 -25.88 44.22 60.79
N LYS A 2 -26.63 43.88 59.75
CA LYS A 2 -26.62 42.49 59.16
C LYS A 2 -25.81 42.59 57.84
N ARG A 3 -24.64 41.92 57.82
CA ARG A 3 -23.80 41.75 56.65
C ARG A 3 -24.45 40.71 55.69
N ARG A 4 -24.74 41.12 54.47
CA ARG A 4 -25.19 40.26 53.38
C ARG A 4 -23.93 39.75 52.66
N SER A 5 -23.73 38.43 52.62
CA SER A 5 -22.72 37.78 51.77
C SER A 5 -23.24 37.66 50.33
N PRO A 6 -22.43 37.92 49.30
CA PRO A 6 -22.83 37.66 47.93
C PRO A 6 -22.70 36.16 47.62
N ILE A 7 -23.76 35.58 47.10
CA ILE A 7 -23.78 34.24 46.55
C ILE A 7 -23.16 34.32 45.14
N LEU A 8 -21.99 33.73 44.99
CA LEU A 8 -21.33 33.57 43.68
C LEU A 8 -21.99 32.36 42.98
N SER A 9 -22.83 32.64 41.99
CA SER A 9 -23.38 31.58 41.09
C SER A 9 -22.29 31.15 40.12
N ALA A 10 -21.74 29.98 40.32
CA ALA A 10 -20.87 29.34 39.34
C ALA A 10 -21.72 28.79 38.21
N ILE A 11 -21.64 29.42 37.04
CA ILE A 11 -22.19 28.89 35.79
C ILE A 11 -21.22 27.80 35.31
N CYS A 12 -21.59 26.54 35.53
CA CYS A 12 -20.93 25.41 34.86
C CYS A 12 -21.32 25.43 33.38
N ALA A 13 -20.45 25.92 32.53
CA ALA A 13 -20.58 25.74 31.10
C ALA A 13 -20.36 24.28 30.76
N LEU A 14 -21.45 23.57 30.45
CA LEU A 14 -21.42 22.20 29.90
C LEU A 14 -20.85 22.31 28.48
N VAL A 15 -19.55 22.02 28.32
CA VAL A 15 -18.95 21.82 27.01
C VAL A 15 -19.45 20.48 26.48
N ILE A 16 -20.48 20.49 25.64
CA ILE A 16 -20.89 19.35 24.84
C ILE A 16 -19.78 19.21 23.79
N MET A 17 -18.85 18.30 24.02
CA MET A 17 -17.98 17.81 22.95
C MET A 17 -18.88 17.08 21.96
N ALA A 18 -19.18 17.73 20.83
CA ALA A 18 -19.75 17.05 19.69
C ALA A 18 -18.75 15.96 19.27
N ALA A 19 -19.15 14.71 19.39
CA ALA A 19 -18.41 13.61 18.81
C ALA A 19 -18.29 13.87 17.29
N PRO A 20 -17.12 13.66 16.67
CA PRO A 20 -16.97 13.86 15.24
C PRO A 20 -17.98 12.99 14.51
N ALA A 21 -18.68 13.56 13.54
CA ALA A 21 -19.69 12.87 12.73
C ALA A 21 -18.99 11.71 12.00
N GLY A 22 -19.26 10.53 12.48
CA GLY A 22 -19.07 9.20 12.03
C GLY A 22 -18.19 8.94 10.81
N ALA A 23 -16.89 8.76 10.99
CA ALA A 23 -16.19 7.74 10.22
C ALA A 23 -16.90 6.41 10.55
N GLN A 24 -17.53 5.78 9.55
CA GLN A 24 -18.19 4.49 9.74
C GLN A 24 -17.13 3.52 10.26
N ILE A 25 -17.26 3.09 11.53
CA ILE A 25 -16.33 2.14 12.14
C ILE A 25 -16.45 0.86 11.33
N ILE A 26 -15.43 0.52 10.54
CA ILE A 26 -15.36 -0.78 9.88
C ILE A 26 -15.04 -1.80 10.96
N ASP A 27 -16.06 -2.53 11.39
CA ASP A 27 -15.88 -3.68 12.27
C ASP A 27 -15.56 -4.92 11.42
N THR A 28 -14.65 -5.77 11.91
CA THR A 28 -14.24 -7.02 11.25
C THR A 28 -13.88 -8.08 12.28
N PRO A 29 -14.32 -9.34 12.08
CA PRO A 29 -13.92 -10.46 12.94
C PRO A 29 -12.45 -10.88 12.73
N ALA A 30 -11.78 -10.42 11.65
CA ALA A 30 -10.38 -10.74 11.42
C ALA A 30 -9.50 -10.21 12.57
N ALA A 31 -8.50 -10.99 12.98
CA ALA A 31 -7.51 -10.56 13.96
C ALA A 31 -6.65 -9.41 13.42
N HIS A 32 -6.26 -9.51 12.16
CA HIS A 32 -5.54 -8.46 11.42
C HIS A 32 -6.30 -8.14 10.13
N ALA A 33 -6.51 -6.86 9.84
CA ALA A 33 -7.19 -6.45 8.61
C ALA A 33 -6.66 -5.12 8.11
N VAL A 34 -6.46 -5.01 6.80
CA VAL A 34 -5.95 -3.81 6.12
C VAL A 34 -6.71 -3.58 4.82
N ILE A 35 -6.96 -2.32 4.49
CA ILE A 35 -7.34 -1.86 3.15
C ILE A 35 -6.28 -0.86 2.70
N LEU A 36 -5.70 -1.07 1.52
CA LEU A 36 -4.69 -0.21 0.91
C LEU A 36 -5.19 0.33 -0.43
N ASP A 37 -4.94 1.60 -0.69
CA ASP A 37 -5.07 2.21 -2.02
C ASP A 37 -3.78 2.01 -2.81
N ASN A 38 -3.87 1.36 -3.98
CA ASN A 38 -2.69 1.07 -4.78
C ASN A 38 -2.09 2.31 -5.47
N ALA A 39 -2.90 3.32 -5.82
CA ALA A 39 -2.39 4.49 -6.51
C ALA A 39 -1.53 5.37 -5.60
N THR A 40 -1.94 5.54 -4.35
CA THR A 40 -1.23 6.39 -3.37
C THR A 40 -0.31 5.59 -2.45
N GLY A 41 -0.54 4.27 -2.28
CA GLY A 41 0.12 3.46 -1.27
C GLY A 41 -0.42 3.68 0.14
N GLU A 42 -1.50 4.46 0.30
CA GLU A 42 -2.06 4.79 1.61
C GLU A 42 -2.86 3.65 2.21
N ILE A 43 -2.70 3.45 3.51
CA ILE A 43 -3.54 2.56 4.31
C ILE A 43 -4.84 3.28 4.64
N LEU A 44 -5.94 2.81 4.07
CA LEU A 44 -7.28 3.38 4.23
C LEU A 44 -7.99 2.87 5.48
N PHE A 45 -7.69 1.64 5.88
CA PHE A 45 -8.19 1.00 7.09
C PHE A 45 -7.12 0.06 7.64
N SER A 46 -6.95 0.04 8.96
CA SER A 46 -6.01 -0.82 9.66
C SER A 46 -6.59 -1.28 10.99
N LYS A 47 -6.63 -2.60 11.19
CA LYS A 47 -6.88 -3.26 12.48
C LYS A 47 -5.70 -4.17 12.77
N ALA A 48 -4.92 -3.85 13.81
CA ALA A 48 -3.67 -4.55 14.14
C ALA A 48 -2.74 -4.74 12.91
N GLY A 49 -2.80 -3.79 11.96
CA GLY A 49 -2.17 -3.93 10.65
C GLY A 49 -0.65 -3.89 10.68
N THR A 50 -0.05 -3.18 11.63
CA THR A 50 1.40 -3.11 11.85
C THR A 50 1.95 -4.22 12.74
N GLU A 51 1.07 -4.96 13.43
CA GLU A 51 1.49 -6.04 14.31
C GLU A 51 1.98 -7.24 13.49
N PRO A 52 3.11 -7.87 13.88
CA PRO A 52 3.58 -9.09 13.23
C PRO A 52 2.55 -10.22 13.35
N MET A 53 2.24 -10.87 12.25
CA MET A 53 1.36 -12.03 12.19
C MET A 53 2.01 -13.19 11.43
N ILE A 54 1.55 -14.41 11.67
CA ILE A 54 1.96 -15.59 10.91
C ILE A 54 1.22 -15.57 9.55
N PRO A 55 1.93 -15.41 8.42
CA PRO A 55 1.31 -15.26 7.10
C PRO A 55 0.82 -16.58 6.49
N ALA A 56 1.27 -17.73 7.01
CA ALA A 56 1.08 -19.02 6.37
C ALA A 56 1.47 -18.96 4.87
N SER A 57 0.71 -19.58 3.97
CA SER A 57 1.02 -19.59 2.53
C SER A 57 0.92 -18.22 1.83
N MET A 58 0.54 -17.13 2.51
CA MET A 58 0.71 -15.79 1.95
C MET A 58 2.19 -15.40 1.81
N THR A 59 3.10 -16.05 2.57
CA THR A 59 4.57 -16.01 2.37
C THR A 59 4.97 -16.20 0.91
N LYS A 60 4.25 -17.03 0.16
CA LYS A 60 4.55 -17.36 -1.24
C LYS A 60 4.48 -16.16 -2.18
N MET A 61 3.85 -15.09 -1.75
CA MET A 61 3.92 -13.81 -2.47
C MET A 61 5.35 -13.29 -2.50
N MET A 62 6.08 -13.36 -1.37
CA MET A 62 7.49 -12.95 -1.32
C MET A 62 8.40 -13.94 -2.04
N THR A 63 8.09 -15.24 -1.99
CA THR A 63 8.81 -16.25 -2.77
C THR A 63 8.73 -15.96 -4.28
N ALA A 64 7.53 -15.67 -4.78
CA ALA A 64 7.34 -15.30 -6.19
C ALA A 64 7.99 -13.95 -6.51
N TYR A 65 7.81 -12.94 -5.66
CA TYR A 65 8.39 -11.61 -5.84
C TYR A 65 9.92 -11.64 -5.96
N LEU A 66 10.62 -12.39 -5.10
CA LEU A 66 12.07 -12.54 -5.17
C LEU A 66 12.50 -13.18 -6.51
N VAL A 67 11.79 -14.20 -6.98
CA VAL A 67 12.11 -14.85 -8.26
C VAL A 67 11.84 -13.91 -9.43
N PHE A 68 10.74 -13.15 -9.42
CA PHE A 68 10.45 -12.12 -10.43
C PHE A 68 11.53 -11.04 -10.47
N ASP A 69 11.98 -10.57 -9.31
CA ASP A 69 13.04 -9.57 -9.19
C ASP A 69 14.36 -10.09 -9.78
N MET A 70 14.71 -11.34 -9.51
CA MET A 70 15.92 -11.98 -10.07
C MET A 70 15.83 -12.15 -11.59
N VAL A 71 14.64 -12.51 -12.12
CA VAL A 71 14.43 -12.57 -13.57
C VAL A 71 14.53 -11.19 -14.20
N LYS A 72 13.92 -10.16 -13.59
CA LYS A 72 14.01 -8.77 -14.07
C LYS A 72 15.46 -8.25 -14.09
N ARG A 73 16.29 -8.66 -13.12
CA ARG A 73 17.72 -8.34 -13.10
C ARG A 73 18.58 -9.20 -14.03
N GLY A 74 18.01 -10.18 -14.72
CA GLY A 74 18.72 -11.09 -15.61
C GLY A 74 19.58 -12.16 -14.94
N GLU A 75 19.40 -12.36 -13.62
CA GLU A 75 20.08 -13.42 -12.86
C GLU A 75 19.50 -14.81 -13.17
N LEU A 76 18.22 -14.86 -13.57
CA LEU A 76 17.47 -16.05 -13.91
C LEU A 76 16.69 -15.82 -15.21
N LYS A 77 16.30 -16.93 -15.85
CA LYS A 77 15.35 -16.94 -16.97
C LYS A 77 14.15 -17.81 -16.59
N MET A 78 12.96 -17.39 -17.00
CA MET A 78 11.74 -18.20 -16.78
C MET A 78 11.86 -19.63 -17.37
N THR A 79 12.69 -19.78 -18.40
CA THR A 79 12.97 -21.07 -19.07
C THR A 79 14.03 -21.93 -18.37
N ASP A 80 14.73 -21.42 -17.36
CA ASP A 80 15.72 -22.21 -16.62
C ASP A 80 15.03 -23.35 -15.90
N ARG A 81 15.69 -24.52 -15.86
CA ARG A 81 15.12 -25.74 -15.29
C ARG A 81 15.81 -26.10 -13.98
N LEU A 82 15.01 -26.43 -12.99
CA LEU A 82 15.49 -26.86 -11.68
C LEU A 82 15.10 -28.32 -11.42
N THR A 83 16.06 -29.09 -10.86
CA THR A 83 15.82 -30.49 -10.56
C THR A 83 15.12 -30.65 -9.21
N VAL A 84 14.04 -31.42 -9.20
CA VAL A 84 13.31 -31.76 -7.98
C VAL A 84 14.12 -32.72 -7.12
N SER A 85 14.49 -32.30 -5.92
CA SER A 85 15.20 -33.11 -4.94
C SER A 85 14.26 -34.12 -4.24
N ALA A 86 14.84 -35.16 -3.65
CA ALA A 86 14.08 -36.06 -2.77
C ALA A 86 13.57 -35.32 -1.50
N ASP A 87 14.26 -34.28 -1.05
CA ASP A 87 13.87 -33.48 0.10
C ASP A 87 12.66 -32.61 -0.22
N ALA A 88 12.68 -31.87 -1.33
CA ALA A 88 11.53 -31.08 -1.81
C ALA A 88 10.27 -31.92 -1.96
N TRP A 89 10.41 -33.12 -2.56
CA TRP A 89 9.30 -34.05 -2.68
C TRP A 89 8.76 -34.56 -1.34
N ARG A 90 9.65 -34.92 -0.41
CA ARG A 90 9.24 -35.44 0.91
C ARG A 90 8.57 -34.37 1.76
N ARG A 91 9.13 -33.12 1.76
CA ARG A 91 8.68 -32.02 2.63
C ARG A 91 7.52 -31.22 2.04
N GLY A 92 7.41 -31.11 0.72
CA GLY A 92 6.43 -30.28 0.05
C GLY A 92 5.53 -31.01 -0.94
N GLY A 93 5.90 -32.24 -1.38
CA GLY A 93 5.13 -33.06 -2.30
C GLY A 93 4.01 -33.87 -1.64
N PHE A 94 3.42 -34.80 -2.36
CA PHE A 94 2.32 -35.66 -1.87
C PHE A 94 2.59 -36.34 -0.52
N PRO A 95 3.82 -36.81 -0.20
CA PRO A 95 4.09 -37.44 1.09
C PRO A 95 3.91 -36.52 2.28
N SER A 96 4.00 -35.20 2.10
CA SER A 96 3.85 -34.22 3.18
C SER A 96 2.40 -34.03 3.64
N GLY A 97 1.42 -34.44 2.84
CA GLY A 97 0.00 -34.17 3.09
C GLY A 97 -0.39 -32.68 3.02
N THR A 98 0.53 -31.81 2.59
CA THR A 98 0.32 -30.36 2.47
C THR A 98 0.01 -29.95 1.02
N SER A 99 -0.10 -28.62 0.78
CA SER A 99 -0.31 -28.10 -0.58
C SER A 99 0.87 -28.43 -1.49
N THR A 100 0.62 -29.07 -2.62
CA THR A 100 1.65 -29.53 -3.55
C THR A 100 1.29 -29.22 -5.00
N MET A 101 2.28 -29.01 -5.85
CA MET A 101 2.16 -28.98 -7.30
C MET A 101 2.13 -30.41 -7.89
N GLY A 102 2.57 -31.41 -7.12
CA GLY A 102 2.62 -32.81 -7.55
C GLY A 102 3.94 -33.19 -8.23
N LEU A 103 5.02 -32.51 -7.87
CA LEU A 103 6.36 -32.82 -8.35
C LEU A 103 6.86 -34.17 -7.81
N VAL A 104 7.67 -34.86 -8.61
CA VAL A 104 8.35 -36.08 -8.18
C VAL A 104 9.87 -35.94 -8.36
N PRO A 105 10.70 -36.70 -7.59
CA PRO A 105 12.14 -36.62 -7.70
C PRO A 105 12.64 -36.82 -9.13
N LYS A 106 13.62 -36.00 -9.52
CA LYS A 106 14.22 -35.95 -10.88
C LYS A 106 13.38 -35.23 -11.93
N ASP A 107 12.16 -34.79 -11.64
CA ASP A 107 11.50 -33.82 -12.51
C ASP A 107 12.37 -32.58 -12.70
N THR A 108 12.23 -31.92 -13.84
CA THR A 108 13.00 -30.74 -14.18
C THR A 108 12.07 -29.64 -14.70
N PRO A 109 11.11 -29.15 -13.87
CA PRO A 109 10.25 -28.05 -14.26
C PRO A 109 11.05 -26.78 -14.53
N THR A 110 10.51 -25.89 -15.37
CA THR A 110 11.02 -24.54 -15.55
C THR A 110 10.65 -23.65 -14.37
N ILE A 111 11.35 -22.52 -14.21
CA ILE A 111 11.01 -21.51 -13.20
C ILE A 111 9.58 -21.01 -13.38
N GLU A 112 9.14 -20.78 -14.63
CA GLU A 112 7.75 -20.39 -14.95
C GLU A 112 6.74 -21.42 -14.45
N GLU A 113 6.96 -22.71 -14.76
CA GLU A 113 6.10 -23.81 -14.31
C GLU A 113 6.02 -23.89 -12.78
N LEU A 114 7.18 -23.73 -12.10
CA LEU A 114 7.23 -23.69 -10.63
C LEU A 114 6.45 -22.51 -10.05
N LEU A 115 6.59 -21.31 -10.64
CA LEU A 115 5.87 -20.12 -10.19
C LEU A 115 4.36 -20.26 -10.35
N HIS A 116 3.87 -20.85 -11.44
CA HIS A 116 2.45 -21.21 -11.57
C HIS A 116 2.01 -22.17 -10.47
N GLY A 117 2.82 -23.18 -10.15
CA GLY A 117 2.57 -24.10 -9.03
C GLY A 117 2.50 -23.36 -7.67
N VAL A 118 3.42 -22.40 -7.41
CA VAL A 118 3.46 -21.57 -6.20
C VAL A 118 2.21 -20.70 -6.09
N ILE A 119 1.87 -19.99 -7.16
CA ILE A 119 0.81 -18.97 -7.16
C ILE A 119 -0.57 -19.62 -7.10
N ILE A 120 -0.85 -20.57 -7.98
CA ILE A 120 -2.19 -21.11 -8.20
C ILE A 120 -2.46 -22.29 -7.27
N MET A 121 -1.57 -23.29 -7.28
CA MET A 121 -1.73 -24.52 -6.49
C MET A 121 -1.24 -24.36 -5.05
N SER A 122 -0.52 -23.25 -4.75
CA SER A 122 0.13 -23.06 -3.45
C SER A 122 1.16 -24.17 -3.11
N GLY A 123 1.83 -24.72 -4.14
CA GLY A 123 2.73 -25.87 -4.03
C GLY A 123 3.94 -25.62 -3.13
N ASN A 124 4.03 -26.35 -2.03
CA ASN A 124 5.19 -26.28 -1.13
C ASN A 124 6.43 -26.91 -1.78
N ASP A 125 6.25 -28.00 -2.52
CA ASP A 125 7.29 -28.63 -3.33
C ASP A 125 7.91 -27.65 -4.33
N ALA A 126 7.09 -26.90 -5.05
CA ALA A 126 7.55 -25.88 -5.99
C ALA A 126 8.37 -24.78 -5.30
N CYS A 127 7.94 -24.32 -4.11
CA CYS A 127 8.70 -23.35 -3.32
C CYS A 127 10.08 -23.88 -2.90
N ILE A 128 10.13 -25.13 -2.40
CA ILE A 128 11.39 -25.75 -1.94
C ILE A 128 12.33 -25.96 -3.13
N VAL A 129 11.80 -26.42 -4.29
CA VAL A 129 12.62 -26.58 -5.51
C VAL A 129 13.21 -25.25 -5.98
N LEU A 130 12.43 -24.15 -5.97
CA LEU A 130 12.93 -22.81 -6.26
C LEU A 130 14.03 -22.43 -5.28
N ALA A 131 13.80 -22.60 -3.98
CA ALA A 131 14.73 -22.21 -2.94
C ALA A 131 16.07 -22.98 -3.04
N GLU A 132 16.01 -24.30 -3.16
CA GLU A 132 17.20 -25.14 -3.29
C GLU A 132 17.97 -24.86 -4.58
N GLY A 133 17.24 -24.77 -5.70
CA GLY A 133 17.87 -24.58 -7.01
C GLY A 133 18.49 -23.19 -7.21
N ILE A 134 17.93 -22.16 -6.58
CA ILE A 134 18.38 -20.77 -6.73
C ILE A 134 19.44 -20.40 -5.69
N SER A 135 19.29 -20.88 -4.45
CA SER A 135 20.11 -20.43 -3.32
C SER A 135 20.87 -21.57 -2.63
N GLY A 136 20.76 -22.79 -3.12
CA GLY A 136 21.43 -24.00 -2.57
C GLY A 136 20.76 -24.54 -1.31
N SER A 137 19.95 -23.76 -0.60
CA SER A 137 19.13 -24.22 0.52
C SER A 137 17.92 -23.32 0.75
N GLU A 138 16.88 -23.84 1.42
CA GLU A 138 15.69 -23.07 1.78
C GLU A 138 16.02 -21.95 2.77
N GLU A 139 16.93 -22.17 3.70
CA GLU A 139 17.35 -21.16 4.67
C GLU A 139 18.09 -19.99 3.98
N ALA A 140 18.96 -20.28 3.00
CA ALA A 140 19.63 -19.23 2.23
C ALA A 140 18.64 -18.42 1.40
N PHE A 141 17.65 -19.07 0.82
CA PHE A 141 16.60 -18.41 0.06
C PHE A 141 15.71 -17.54 0.98
N ALA A 142 15.32 -18.04 2.16
CA ALA A 142 14.52 -17.31 3.12
C ALA A 142 15.24 -16.05 3.64
N ARG A 143 16.56 -16.10 3.85
CA ARG A 143 17.36 -14.91 4.16
C ARG A 143 17.28 -13.89 3.04
N ARG A 144 17.44 -14.30 1.77
CA ARG A 144 17.28 -13.40 0.62
C ARG A 144 15.88 -12.79 0.53
N MET A 145 14.83 -13.56 0.86
CA MET A 145 13.45 -13.04 0.96
C MET A 145 13.36 -11.92 2.00
N THR A 146 13.93 -12.12 3.19
CA THR A 146 13.92 -11.15 4.28
C THR A 146 14.74 -9.90 3.91
N ASP A 147 15.93 -10.08 3.36
CA ASP A 147 16.82 -8.98 2.96
C ASP A 147 16.15 -8.10 1.90
N LEU A 148 15.58 -8.71 0.85
CA LEU A 148 14.85 -7.99 -0.19
C LEU A 148 13.60 -7.29 0.37
N ALA A 149 12.85 -7.95 1.25
CA ALA A 149 11.69 -7.34 1.89
C ALA A 149 12.09 -6.07 2.65
N HIS A 150 13.16 -6.13 3.44
CA HIS A 150 13.70 -4.97 4.18
C HIS A 150 14.23 -3.87 3.26
N GLU A 151 14.90 -4.22 2.16
CA GLU A 151 15.35 -3.27 1.13
C GLU A 151 14.15 -2.52 0.54
N LYS A 152 13.06 -3.22 0.27
CA LYS A 152 11.81 -2.66 -0.25
C LYS A 152 10.95 -1.94 0.80
N GLY A 153 11.41 -1.86 2.05
CA GLY A 153 10.70 -1.14 3.12
C GLY A 153 9.75 -1.97 3.97
N LEU A 154 9.60 -3.27 3.70
CA LEU A 154 8.75 -4.19 4.47
C LEU A 154 9.46 -4.63 5.75
N LYS A 155 9.51 -3.74 6.74
CA LYS A 155 10.38 -3.87 7.92
C LYS A 155 9.93 -4.92 8.93
N SER A 156 8.66 -5.31 8.93
CA SER A 156 8.13 -6.35 9.83
C SER A 156 8.44 -7.77 9.37
N ALA A 157 8.87 -7.94 8.11
CA ALA A 157 9.07 -9.25 7.50
C ALA A 157 10.28 -9.98 8.10
N ASN A 158 10.05 -11.24 8.51
CA ASN A 158 11.08 -12.19 8.89
C ASN A 158 10.70 -13.57 8.37
N PHE A 159 11.27 -13.96 7.22
CA PHE A 159 11.00 -15.23 6.58
C PHE A 159 12.04 -16.27 6.96
N LEU A 160 11.59 -17.45 7.40
CA LEU A 160 12.44 -18.57 7.81
C LEU A 160 12.37 -19.76 6.85
N ASN A 161 11.40 -19.74 5.93
CA ASN A 161 11.24 -20.71 4.85
C ASN A 161 10.53 -20.07 3.65
N SER A 162 10.52 -20.76 2.54
CA SER A 162 9.92 -20.31 1.27
C SER A 162 8.41 -20.58 1.16
N THR A 163 7.87 -21.38 2.06
CA THR A 163 6.53 -21.98 1.95
C THR A 163 5.49 -21.30 2.81
N GLY A 164 5.91 -20.71 3.94
CA GLY A 164 5.05 -20.25 5.02
C GLY A 164 4.56 -21.37 5.93
N LEU A 165 5.20 -22.54 5.91
CA LEU A 165 5.00 -23.57 6.93
C LEU A 165 5.46 -23.07 8.28
N GLU A 166 4.92 -23.67 9.34
CA GLU A 166 5.13 -23.23 10.71
C GLU A 166 6.62 -23.18 11.09
N ALA A 167 7.04 -22.02 11.54
CA ALA A 167 8.36 -21.79 12.12
C ALA A 167 8.28 -20.62 13.11
N VAL A 168 8.84 -20.78 14.30
CA VAL A 168 8.81 -19.75 15.34
C VAL A 168 9.54 -18.51 14.87
N GLY A 169 8.84 -17.37 14.82
CA GLY A 169 9.40 -16.11 14.33
C GLY A 169 9.24 -15.89 12.82
N HIS A 170 8.57 -16.77 12.08
CA HIS A 170 8.20 -16.54 10.68
C HIS A 170 6.98 -15.61 10.61
N VAL A 171 7.21 -14.33 10.35
CA VAL A 171 6.19 -13.29 10.46
C VAL A 171 6.30 -12.22 9.38
N ILE A 172 5.21 -11.50 9.18
CA ILE A 172 5.11 -10.22 8.46
C ILE A 172 3.84 -9.51 8.96
N SER A 173 3.79 -8.18 8.92
CA SER A 173 2.56 -7.44 9.23
C SER A 173 1.56 -7.45 8.08
N ALA A 174 0.29 -7.21 8.37
CA ALA A 174 -0.75 -7.12 7.34
C ALA A 174 -0.52 -5.91 6.40
N GLU A 175 -0.01 -4.79 6.92
CA GLU A 175 0.34 -3.62 6.11
C GLU A 175 1.50 -3.92 5.15
N ASP A 176 2.59 -4.53 5.64
CA ASP A 176 3.70 -4.91 4.76
C ASP A 176 3.27 -5.94 3.70
N LEU A 177 2.35 -6.85 4.05
CA LEU A 177 1.82 -7.82 3.09
C LEU A 177 0.93 -7.15 2.02
N ALA A 178 0.17 -6.11 2.39
CA ALA A 178 -0.59 -5.30 1.44
C ALA A 178 0.34 -4.51 0.50
N HIS A 179 1.42 -3.93 1.03
CA HIS A 179 2.44 -3.25 0.23
C HIS A 179 3.18 -4.23 -0.70
N LEU A 180 3.47 -5.46 -0.26
CA LEU A 180 4.05 -6.49 -1.12
C LEU A 180 3.14 -6.82 -2.30
N ALA A 181 1.81 -6.92 -2.07
CA ALA A 181 0.85 -7.11 -3.15
C ALA A 181 0.85 -5.94 -4.13
N LYS A 182 0.82 -4.69 -3.64
CA LYS A 182 0.94 -3.48 -4.46
C LYS A 182 2.21 -3.51 -5.30
N MET A 183 3.37 -3.74 -4.68
CA MET A 183 4.65 -3.80 -5.40
C MET A 183 4.66 -4.90 -6.47
N THR A 184 4.01 -6.05 -6.21
CA THR A 184 3.92 -7.12 -7.20
C THR A 184 3.15 -6.67 -8.45
N VAL A 185 2.08 -5.87 -8.27
CA VAL A 185 1.32 -5.26 -9.37
C VAL A 185 2.19 -4.26 -10.14
N ASP A 186 2.88 -3.37 -9.42
CA ASP A 186 3.59 -2.24 -10.00
C ASP A 186 4.89 -2.68 -10.70
N ASP A 187 5.66 -3.56 -10.04
CA ASP A 187 6.99 -3.95 -10.50
C ASP A 187 6.98 -5.08 -11.55
N PHE A 188 5.93 -5.92 -11.55
CA PHE A 188 5.84 -7.15 -12.37
C PHE A 188 4.45 -7.35 -12.98
N PRO A 189 3.87 -6.36 -13.68
CA PRO A 189 2.51 -6.45 -14.21
C PRO A 189 2.33 -7.62 -15.19
N GLU A 190 3.41 -8.00 -15.91
CA GLU A 190 3.41 -9.13 -16.83
C GLU A 190 3.25 -10.49 -16.13
N TYR A 191 3.73 -10.63 -14.89
CA TYR A 191 3.62 -11.86 -14.09
C TYR A 191 2.44 -11.79 -13.12
N TYR A 192 2.04 -10.59 -12.69
CA TYR A 192 0.91 -10.42 -11.79
C TYR A 192 -0.39 -11.03 -12.34
N LYS A 193 -0.60 -10.97 -13.64
CA LYS A 193 -1.77 -11.59 -14.31
C LYS A 193 -1.92 -13.09 -14.05
N TRP A 194 -0.85 -13.79 -13.63
CA TRP A 194 -0.94 -15.21 -13.29
C TRP A 194 -1.76 -15.48 -12.03
N TYR A 195 -1.89 -14.48 -11.14
CA TYR A 195 -2.71 -14.61 -9.94
C TYR A 195 -4.21 -14.72 -10.24
N SER A 196 -4.66 -14.26 -11.40
CA SER A 196 -6.06 -14.34 -11.85
C SER A 196 -6.39 -15.63 -12.60
N LEU A 197 -5.40 -16.47 -12.92
CA LEU A 197 -5.64 -17.72 -13.62
C LEU A 197 -6.54 -18.63 -12.77
N PRO A 198 -7.62 -19.22 -13.35
CA PRO A 198 -8.60 -19.98 -12.59
C PRO A 198 -8.10 -21.35 -12.13
N SER A 199 -7.12 -21.92 -12.82
CA SER A 199 -6.53 -23.21 -12.53
C SER A 199 -5.16 -23.36 -13.18
N TYR A 200 -4.40 -24.35 -12.73
CA TYR A 200 -3.16 -24.76 -13.35
C TYR A 200 -3.04 -26.26 -13.37
N SER A 201 -2.38 -26.80 -14.42
CA SER A 201 -2.12 -28.23 -14.60
C SER A 201 -0.62 -28.48 -14.68
N TRP A 202 -0.13 -29.32 -13.82
CA TRP A 202 1.18 -29.94 -13.96
C TRP A 202 0.98 -31.39 -14.38
N ARG A 203 1.36 -31.72 -15.63
CA ARG A 203 1.02 -32.99 -16.26
C ARG A 203 -0.50 -33.22 -16.21
N GLU A 204 -0.93 -34.36 -15.65
CA GLU A 204 -2.35 -34.69 -15.50
C GLU A 204 -2.99 -34.19 -14.20
N TYR A 205 -2.19 -33.57 -13.32
CA TYR A 205 -2.67 -33.07 -12.03
C TYR A 205 -3.10 -31.60 -12.12
N THR A 206 -4.41 -31.37 -12.15
CA THR A 206 -5.02 -30.04 -12.23
C THR A 206 -5.59 -29.61 -10.89
N GLN A 207 -5.32 -28.37 -10.50
CA GLN A 207 -5.95 -27.74 -9.32
C GLN A 207 -6.53 -26.38 -9.67
N PRO A 208 -7.70 -26.04 -9.10
CA PRO A 208 -8.23 -24.69 -9.17
C PRO A 208 -7.40 -23.72 -8.32
N ASN A 209 -7.45 -22.44 -8.70
CA ASN A 209 -6.93 -21.37 -7.87
C ASN A 209 -7.73 -21.30 -6.57
N ARG A 210 -7.04 -21.11 -5.45
CA ARG A 210 -7.64 -21.12 -4.10
C ARG A 210 -8.20 -19.77 -3.65
N ASN A 211 -7.99 -18.72 -4.45
CA ASN A 211 -8.49 -17.38 -4.13
C ASN A 211 -10.03 -17.32 -4.29
N PRO A 212 -10.78 -17.15 -3.20
CA PRO A 212 -12.24 -17.11 -3.25
C PRO A 212 -12.81 -15.86 -3.90
N LEU A 213 -11.98 -14.83 -4.14
CA LEU A 213 -12.40 -13.58 -4.76
C LEU A 213 -12.44 -13.63 -6.29
N LEU A 214 -11.79 -14.64 -6.91
CA LEU A 214 -11.85 -14.80 -8.36
C LEU A 214 -13.29 -15.09 -8.80
N GLY A 215 -13.82 -14.26 -9.71
CA GLY A 215 -15.23 -14.24 -10.08
C GLY A 215 -16.00 -13.05 -9.51
N ILE A 216 -15.47 -12.34 -8.53
CA ILE A 216 -15.98 -11.04 -8.10
C ILE A 216 -15.47 -9.97 -9.08
N GLU A 217 -16.33 -9.00 -9.40
CA GLU A 217 -16.00 -7.92 -10.33
C GLU A 217 -14.68 -7.24 -10.02
N GLY A 218 -13.76 -7.26 -11.01
CA GLY A 218 -12.45 -6.65 -10.95
C GLY A 218 -11.41 -7.38 -10.09
N ALA A 219 -11.77 -8.45 -9.37
CA ALA A 219 -10.84 -9.20 -8.53
C ALA A 219 -9.91 -10.08 -9.38
N ASP A 220 -8.59 -9.92 -9.17
CA ASP A 220 -7.55 -10.55 -9.98
C ASP A 220 -6.36 -11.12 -9.18
N GLY A 221 -6.42 -11.08 -7.87
CA GLY A 221 -5.36 -11.56 -6.97
C GLY A 221 -5.83 -11.67 -5.53
N VAL A 222 -5.01 -12.15 -4.61
CA VAL A 222 -3.61 -12.50 -4.72
C VAL A 222 -3.38 -13.90 -4.14
N LYS A 223 -3.45 -14.06 -2.78
CA LYS A 223 -3.03 -15.31 -2.15
C LYS A 223 -3.77 -15.60 -0.85
N THR A 224 -4.06 -16.87 -0.62
CA THR A 224 -4.63 -17.39 0.63
C THR A 224 -3.56 -18.02 1.50
N GLY A 225 -3.77 -18.00 2.82
CA GLY A 225 -2.98 -18.71 3.82
C GLY A 225 -3.87 -19.46 4.82
N HIS A 226 -3.33 -20.53 5.41
CA HIS A 226 -3.94 -21.20 6.55
C HIS A 226 -2.90 -22.02 7.31
N LEU A 227 -2.87 -21.85 8.61
CA LEU A 227 -2.27 -22.74 9.61
C LEU A 227 -3.19 -22.73 10.83
N GLU A 228 -3.16 -23.79 11.63
CA GLU A 228 -3.96 -23.83 12.88
C GLU A 228 -3.61 -22.67 13.81
N ALA A 229 -2.32 -22.34 13.90
CA ALA A 229 -1.82 -21.25 14.75
C ALA A 229 -2.23 -19.85 14.28
N SER A 230 -2.52 -19.64 12.99
CA SER A 230 -2.85 -18.32 12.42
C SER A 230 -4.29 -18.18 11.94
N GLY A 231 -5.07 -19.26 11.91
CA GLY A 231 -6.37 -19.28 11.25
C GLY A 231 -6.26 -19.10 9.73
N TYR A 232 -7.34 -18.67 9.11
CA TYR A 232 -7.43 -18.49 7.66
C TYR A 232 -7.14 -17.03 7.28
N GLY A 233 -6.21 -16.85 6.34
CA GLY A 233 -5.80 -15.54 5.82
C GLY A 233 -6.04 -15.40 4.33
N LEU A 234 -6.13 -14.15 3.87
CA LEU A 234 -6.30 -13.77 2.48
C LEU A 234 -5.67 -12.40 2.23
N THR A 235 -4.84 -12.32 1.21
CA THR A 235 -4.53 -11.07 0.52
C THR A 235 -5.34 -11.05 -0.76
N GLY A 236 -6.18 -10.04 -0.94
CA GLY A 236 -7.04 -9.85 -2.11
C GLY A 236 -6.74 -8.54 -2.82
N SER A 237 -6.92 -8.50 -4.14
CA SER A 237 -6.83 -7.27 -4.93
C SER A 237 -7.91 -7.25 -6.00
N ALA A 238 -8.41 -6.05 -6.28
CA ALA A 238 -9.34 -5.81 -7.39
C ALA A 238 -9.08 -4.43 -7.98
N GLU A 239 -9.42 -4.30 -9.28
CA GLU A 239 -9.42 -3.03 -9.99
C GLU A 239 -10.81 -2.75 -10.56
N ARG A 240 -11.34 -1.54 -10.30
CA ARG A 240 -12.64 -1.07 -10.83
C ARG A 240 -12.50 0.38 -11.26
N ASP A 241 -12.93 0.69 -12.48
CA ASP A 241 -12.90 2.05 -13.03
C ASP A 241 -11.50 2.72 -12.92
N GLY A 242 -10.43 1.93 -13.11
CA GLY A 242 -9.04 2.40 -13.01
C GLY A 242 -8.54 2.63 -11.56
N VAL A 243 -9.34 2.30 -10.55
CA VAL A 243 -8.94 2.36 -9.14
C VAL A 243 -8.67 0.94 -8.63
N ARG A 244 -7.46 0.69 -8.16
CA ARG A 244 -7.08 -0.59 -7.56
C ARG A 244 -7.05 -0.50 -6.04
N ARG A 245 -7.63 -1.51 -5.39
CA ARG A 245 -7.62 -1.70 -3.94
C ARG A 245 -7.04 -3.06 -3.57
N THR A 246 -6.21 -3.06 -2.54
CA THR A 246 -5.68 -4.30 -1.93
C THR A 246 -6.23 -4.44 -0.52
N ILE A 247 -6.64 -5.65 -0.16
CA ILE A 247 -7.07 -6.00 1.19
C ILE A 247 -6.19 -7.11 1.75
N VAL A 248 -5.99 -7.10 3.06
CA VAL A 248 -5.44 -8.24 3.82
C VAL A 248 -6.37 -8.52 4.98
N ILE A 249 -6.72 -9.78 5.18
CA ILE A 249 -7.37 -10.27 6.39
C ILE A 249 -6.65 -11.52 6.88
N ASN A 250 -6.51 -11.67 8.20
CA ASN A 250 -5.92 -12.87 8.82
C ASN A 250 -6.59 -13.18 10.15
N GLY A 251 -6.49 -14.44 10.59
CA GLY A 251 -7.11 -14.89 11.83
C GLY A 251 -8.58 -15.27 11.72
N MET A 252 -9.06 -15.58 10.52
CA MET A 252 -10.43 -16.03 10.32
C MET A 252 -10.59 -17.49 10.78
N GLU A 253 -11.77 -17.83 11.32
CA GLU A 253 -12.03 -19.13 11.91
C GLU A 253 -12.24 -20.26 10.90
N SER A 254 -12.62 -19.95 9.67
CA SER A 254 -12.91 -20.95 8.64
C SER A 254 -12.67 -20.44 7.21
N MET A 255 -12.61 -21.36 6.26
CA MET A 255 -12.55 -21.03 4.83
C MET A 255 -13.77 -20.21 4.38
N ALA A 256 -14.96 -20.54 4.88
CA ALA A 256 -16.18 -19.83 4.54
C ALA A 256 -16.19 -18.41 5.12
N ALA A 257 -15.78 -18.26 6.40
CA ALA A 257 -15.64 -16.96 7.03
C ALA A 257 -14.61 -16.07 6.30
N ARG A 258 -13.44 -16.63 5.91
CA ARG A 258 -12.44 -15.93 5.10
C ARG A 258 -12.99 -15.46 3.76
N ALA A 259 -13.74 -16.31 3.05
CA ALA A 259 -14.30 -15.96 1.76
C ALA A 259 -15.33 -14.82 1.88
N SER A 260 -16.28 -14.96 2.81
CA SER A 260 -17.33 -13.97 3.07
C SER A 260 -16.75 -12.63 3.54
N GLU A 261 -15.81 -12.66 4.48
CA GLU A 261 -15.19 -11.44 4.98
C GLU A 261 -14.28 -10.78 3.94
N GLY A 262 -13.54 -11.57 3.14
CA GLY A 262 -12.74 -11.05 2.03
C GLY A 262 -13.59 -10.30 1.02
N GLU A 263 -14.74 -10.87 0.60
CA GLU A 263 -15.70 -10.20 -0.27
C GLU A 263 -16.24 -8.91 0.35
N ARG A 264 -16.63 -8.97 1.63
CA ARG A 264 -17.17 -7.81 2.36
C ARG A 264 -16.14 -6.68 2.45
N MET A 265 -14.90 -6.99 2.83
CA MET A 265 -13.82 -6.01 2.94
C MET A 265 -13.48 -5.40 1.59
N LEU A 266 -13.43 -6.22 0.52
CA LEU A 266 -13.20 -5.73 -0.84
C LEU A 266 -14.34 -4.79 -1.30
N ARG A 267 -15.60 -5.13 -1.01
CA ARG A 267 -16.74 -4.26 -1.29
C ARG A 267 -16.63 -2.93 -0.53
N LEU A 268 -16.32 -2.95 0.76
CA LEU A 268 -16.11 -1.75 1.58
C LEU A 268 -14.97 -0.87 1.05
N ALA A 269 -13.89 -1.48 0.53
CA ALA A 269 -12.76 -0.75 -0.05
C ALA A 269 -13.17 0.17 -1.21
N PHE A 270 -14.21 -0.20 -1.96
CA PHE A 270 -14.74 0.64 -3.05
C PHE A 270 -15.95 1.50 -2.64
N GLN A 271 -16.75 1.03 -1.68
CA GLN A 271 -17.96 1.76 -1.27
C GLN A 271 -17.66 2.91 -0.30
N SER A 272 -16.76 2.71 0.66
CA SER A 272 -16.48 3.65 1.74
C SER A 272 -15.36 4.63 1.44
N PHE A 273 -14.48 4.30 0.50
CA PHE A 273 -13.31 5.08 0.17
C PHE A 273 -13.35 5.56 -1.29
N GLU A 274 -12.73 6.68 -1.55
CA GLU A 274 -12.53 7.22 -2.89
C GLU A 274 -11.09 7.70 -3.09
N LEU A 275 -10.71 7.79 -4.36
CA LEU A 275 -9.47 8.41 -4.81
C LEU A 275 -9.84 9.70 -5.52
N LYS A 276 -9.31 10.83 -5.07
CA LYS A 276 -9.51 12.14 -5.68
C LYS A 276 -8.20 12.71 -6.19
N THR A 277 -8.28 13.35 -7.34
CA THR A 277 -7.23 14.26 -7.81
C THR A 277 -7.51 15.63 -7.23
N ILE A 278 -6.59 16.14 -6.41
CA ILE A 278 -6.66 17.48 -5.80
C ILE A 278 -5.79 18.39 -6.65
N ALA A 279 -6.38 19.51 -7.08
CA ALA A 279 -5.74 20.52 -7.92
C ALA A 279 -5.02 19.89 -9.15
N PRO A 280 -5.77 19.35 -10.11
CA PRO A 280 -5.17 18.89 -11.37
C PRO A 280 -4.46 20.05 -12.08
N GLU A 281 -3.52 19.75 -12.98
CA GLU A 281 -2.73 20.74 -13.71
C GLU A 281 -3.52 21.91 -14.33
N SER A 282 -4.80 21.65 -14.64
CA SER A 282 -5.72 22.64 -15.20
C SER A 282 -6.36 23.58 -14.15
N VAL A 283 -6.16 23.36 -12.87
CA VAL A 283 -6.73 24.19 -11.80
C VAL A 283 -5.72 25.25 -11.39
N SER A 284 -6.03 26.51 -11.69
CA SER A 284 -5.22 27.64 -11.24
C SER A 284 -5.36 27.80 -9.74
N LEU A 285 -4.25 27.70 -9.02
CA LEU A 285 -4.17 28.06 -7.61
C LEU A 285 -4.16 29.59 -7.48
N PRO A 286 -4.53 30.14 -6.28
CA PRO A 286 -4.43 31.56 -6.04
C PRO A 286 -3.00 32.09 -6.28
N GLU A 287 -2.90 33.20 -7.01
CA GLU A 287 -1.61 33.85 -7.26
C GLU A 287 -0.93 34.24 -5.95
N GLN A 288 0.40 34.16 -5.90
CA GLN A 288 1.19 34.42 -4.72
C GLN A 288 1.90 35.78 -4.84
N LYS A 289 1.95 36.55 -3.71
CA LYS A 289 2.65 37.83 -3.65
C LYS A 289 4.15 37.67 -3.82
N VAL A 290 4.76 38.54 -4.67
CA VAL A 290 6.20 38.59 -4.89
C VAL A 290 6.71 39.96 -4.52
N TRP A 291 7.56 40.02 -3.52
CA TRP A 291 8.17 41.23 -3.08
C TRP A 291 9.31 41.68 -4.00
N LEU A 292 9.44 43.02 -4.21
CA LEU A 292 10.44 43.60 -5.11
C LEU A 292 10.38 43.11 -6.57
N GLY A 293 9.20 42.64 -7.00
CA GLY A 293 8.95 42.16 -8.34
C GLY A 293 8.35 43.21 -9.26
N GLN A 294 8.65 43.18 -10.58
CA GLN A 294 7.98 44.05 -11.55
C GLN A 294 6.48 43.73 -11.64
N GLN A 295 6.11 42.49 -11.38
CA GLN A 295 4.75 42.05 -11.10
C GLN A 295 4.66 41.73 -9.61
N GLY A 296 3.64 42.24 -8.94
CA GLY A 296 3.41 42.03 -7.50
C GLY A 296 2.85 40.63 -7.16
N LEU A 297 2.44 39.88 -8.17
CA LEU A 297 1.85 38.55 -8.07
C LEU A 297 2.51 37.61 -9.08
N VAL A 298 2.57 36.32 -8.75
CA VAL A 298 2.98 35.23 -9.65
C VAL A 298 1.93 34.12 -9.64
N PRO A 299 1.45 33.66 -10.82
CA PRO A 299 0.61 32.49 -10.89
C PRO A 299 1.42 31.25 -10.50
N VAL A 300 0.76 30.32 -9.80
CA VAL A 300 1.38 29.11 -9.28
C VAL A 300 0.50 27.89 -9.60
N SER A 301 1.14 26.74 -9.75
CA SER A 301 0.47 25.44 -9.94
C SER A 301 1.15 24.34 -9.16
N LEU A 302 0.54 23.16 -9.11
CA LEU A 302 1.22 21.95 -8.68
C LEU A 302 2.24 21.52 -9.75
N ALA A 303 3.39 21.00 -9.31
CA ALA A 303 4.37 20.41 -10.21
C ALA A 303 3.83 19.16 -10.91
N GLU A 304 2.99 18.38 -10.20
CA GLU A 304 2.34 17.15 -10.65
C GLU A 304 0.95 17.05 -10.03
N PRO A 305 -0.01 16.31 -10.64
CA PRO A 305 -1.31 16.05 -10.02
C PRO A 305 -1.16 15.37 -8.65
N MET A 306 -1.89 15.83 -7.64
CA MET A 306 -1.88 15.28 -6.31
C MET A 306 -3.07 14.32 -6.14
N LEU A 307 -2.77 13.04 -5.92
CA LEU A 307 -3.77 12.01 -5.61
C LEU A 307 -3.92 11.85 -4.09
N ILE A 308 -5.15 11.81 -3.62
CA ILE A 308 -5.47 11.54 -2.22
C ILE A 308 -6.55 10.48 -2.16
N ALA A 309 -6.26 9.38 -1.50
CA ALA A 309 -7.25 8.37 -1.18
C ALA A 309 -7.72 8.56 0.28
N GLY A 310 -9.01 8.37 0.53
CA GLY A 310 -9.56 8.52 1.87
C GLY A 310 -11.02 8.12 1.99
N HIS A 311 -11.54 8.10 3.20
CA HIS A 311 -12.96 7.87 3.44
C HIS A 311 -13.80 8.99 2.81
N LYS A 312 -14.89 8.65 2.12
CA LYS A 312 -15.72 9.63 1.39
C LYS A 312 -16.15 10.81 2.26
N ALA A 313 -16.59 10.55 3.50
CA ALA A 313 -17.00 11.61 4.42
C ALA A 313 -15.87 12.57 4.81
N ALA A 314 -14.60 12.12 4.80
CA ALA A 314 -13.48 13.02 5.14
C ALA A 314 -13.24 14.10 4.08
N PHE A 315 -13.63 13.85 2.83
CA PHE A 315 -13.50 14.84 1.76
C PHE A 315 -14.55 15.98 1.84
N GLU A 316 -15.67 15.78 2.54
CA GLU A 316 -16.70 16.81 2.70
C GLU A 316 -16.19 18.02 3.50
N ASN A 317 -15.23 17.78 4.41
CA ASN A 317 -14.62 18.78 5.29
C ASN A 317 -13.14 19.04 4.96
N ALA A 318 -12.68 18.65 3.77
CA ALA A 318 -11.29 18.83 3.36
C ALA A 318 -10.91 20.32 3.36
N LYS A 319 -9.76 20.63 3.99
CA LYS A 319 -9.17 21.99 3.98
C LYS A 319 -7.95 21.97 3.09
N THR A 320 -7.81 23.02 2.28
CA THR A 320 -6.69 23.17 1.36
C THR A 320 -6.06 24.55 1.56
N GLU A 321 -4.75 24.60 1.76
CA GLU A 321 -3.98 25.84 1.90
C GLU A 321 -2.65 25.78 1.16
N ILE A 322 -2.15 26.94 0.70
CA ILE A 322 -0.80 27.07 0.13
C ILE A 322 0.10 27.60 1.23
N VAL A 323 1.14 26.84 1.57
CA VAL A 323 2.18 27.24 2.51
C VAL A 323 3.45 27.56 1.74
N LEU A 324 3.87 28.83 1.73
CA LEU A 324 5.11 29.25 1.08
C LEU A 324 6.32 28.78 1.90
N ASP A 325 7.37 28.30 1.24
CA ASP A 325 8.63 27.92 1.91
C ASP A 325 9.31 29.15 2.56
N LYS A 326 9.13 30.33 1.95
CA LYS A 326 9.54 31.66 2.44
C LYS A 326 8.75 32.75 1.71
N ALA A 327 8.80 33.98 2.21
CA ALA A 327 8.29 35.11 1.46
C ALA A 327 8.99 35.20 0.07
N LEU A 328 8.17 35.27 -0.99
CA LEU A 328 8.71 35.29 -2.35
C LEU A 328 9.31 36.67 -2.65
N GLU A 329 10.60 36.69 -2.99
CA GLU A 329 11.33 37.87 -3.42
C GLU A 329 11.82 37.67 -4.86
N ALA A 330 11.59 38.69 -5.71
CA ALA A 330 12.08 38.66 -7.08
C ALA A 330 13.63 38.66 -7.15
N PRO A 331 14.26 37.97 -8.16
CA PRO A 331 13.58 37.33 -9.29
C PRO A 331 13.00 35.98 -8.93
N VAL A 332 11.84 35.65 -9.45
CA VAL A 332 11.24 34.31 -9.47
C VAL A 332 11.26 33.85 -10.91
N LYS A 333 11.63 32.59 -11.16
CA LYS A 333 11.61 31.98 -12.49
C LYS A 333 10.47 30.98 -12.59
N LYS A 334 9.93 30.83 -13.79
CA LYS A 334 9.01 29.75 -14.12
C LYS A 334 9.65 28.38 -13.77
N GLY A 335 8.92 27.55 -13.02
CA GLY A 335 9.39 26.26 -12.54
C GLY A 335 10.08 26.30 -11.17
N ASP A 336 10.38 27.48 -10.61
CA ASP A 336 10.92 27.59 -9.26
C ASP A 336 9.90 27.06 -8.25
N ARG A 337 10.33 26.18 -7.34
CA ARG A 337 9.52 25.79 -6.19
C ARG A 337 9.32 26.99 -5.28
N VAL A 338 8.06 27.27 -4.98
CA VAL A 338 7.69 28.45 -4.16
C VAL A 338 7.07 28.07 -2.82
N GLY A 339 6.61 26.82 -2.69
CA GLY A 339 5.98 26.34 -1.47
C GLY A 339 5.39 24.95 -1.65
N ARG A 340 4.34 24.67 -0.88
CA ARG A 340 3.58 23.43 -0.95
C ARG A 340 2.09 23.68 -0.80
N LEU A 341 1.28 22.89 -1.46
CA LEU A 341 -0.15 22.73 -1.21
C LEU A 341 -0.30 21.74 -0.08
N VAL A 342 -1.02 22.10 0.97
CA VAL A 342 -1.33 21.25 2.12
C VAL A 342 -2.81 20.93 2.09
N VAL A 343 -3.15 19.65 2.05
CA VAL A 343 -4.53 19.17 2.13
C VAL A 343 -4.72 18.42 3.43
N THR A 344 -5.63 18.93 4.28
CA THR A 344 -5.97 18.34 5.56
C THR A 344 -7.33 17.66 5.47
N LEU A 345 -7.35 16.35 5.72
CA LEU A 345 -8.55 15.56 5.89
C LEU A 345 -8.74 15.20 7.36
N GLU A 346 -10.01 15.13 7.80
CA GLU A 346 -10.32 14.77 9.19
C GLU A 346 -9.79 13.36 9.54
N GLY A 347 -9.16 13.25 10.70
CA GLY A 347 -8.70 11.97 11.25
C GLY A 347 -7.38 11.44 10.68
N ARG A 348 -6.64 12.23 9.88
CA ARG A 348 -5.36 11.79 9.30
C ARG A 348 -4.33 12.93 9.19
N PRO A 349 -3.02 12.61 9.06
CA PRO A 349 -1.99 13.60 8.77
C PRO A 349 -2.26 14.35 7.46
N PRO A 350 -1.87 15.63 7.36
CA PRO A 350 -1.94 16.37 6.11
C PRO A 350 -1.15 15.72 4.99
N VAL A 351 -1.63 15.85 3.76
CA VAL A 351 -0.92 15.44 2.55
C VAL A 351 -0.40 16.69 1.85
N GLU A 352 0.85 16.67 1.39
CA GLU A 352 1.52 17.83 0.83
C GLU A 352 2.02 17.58 -0.58
N ALA A 353 1.96 18.59 -1.45
CA ALA A 353 2.55 18.54 -2.78
C ALA A 353 3.28 19.84 -3.10
N PRO A 354 4.40 19.80 -3.87
CA PRO A 354 5.17 20.98 -4.21
C PRO A 354 4.40 21.90 -5.16
N VAL A 355 4.46 23.22 -4.88
CA VAL A 355 3.91 24.29 -5.69
C VAL A 355 5.05 25.02 -6.39
N ILE A 356 4.89 25.27 -7.70
CA ILE A 356 5.85 25.93 -8.56
C ILE A 356 5.28 27.24 -9.16
N ALA A 357 6.16 28.16 -9.49
CA ALA A 357 5.81 29.38 -10.23
C ALA A 357 5.54 29.06 -11.72
N GLU A 358 4.48 29.61 -12.29
CA GLU A 358 4.14 29.45 -13.71
C GLU A 358 4.69 30.54 -14.62
N ALA A 359 5.22 31.62 -14.03
CA ALA A 359 5.77 32.73 -14.80
C ALA A 359 7.04 33.30 -14.18
N ASP A 360 7.84 33.97 -15.01
CA ASP A 360 8.97 34.75 -14.53
C ASP A 360 8.52 36.08 -13.92
N VAL A 361 9.08 36.44 -12.75
CA VAL A 361 8.93 37.76 -12.17
C VAL A 361 10.32 38.40 -12.03
N LYS A 362 10.58 39.46 -12.79
CA LYS A 362 11.86 40.17 -12.77
C LYS A 362 11.93 41.12 -11.56
N LYS A 363 13.12 41.43 -11.07
CA LYS A 363 13.35 42.41 -10.02
C LYS A 363 12.95 43.82 -10.48
N LEU A 364 12.38 44.60 -9.59
CA LEU A 364 12.25 46.06 -9.78
C LEU A 364 13.61 46.73 -9.94
N GLY A 365 13.67 47.73 -10.85
CA GLY A 365 14.80 48.62 -10.94
C GLY A 365 14.96 49.47 -9.66
N PHE A 366 16.07 50.23 -9.64
CA PHE A 366 16.45 51.05 -8.45
C PHE A 366 15.34 51.96 -7.96
N PHE A 367 14.65 52.67 -8.86
CA PHE A 367 13.54 53.57 -8.49
C PHE A 367 12.31 52.84 -7.97
N GLY A 368 11.98 51.69 -8.56
CA GLY A 368 10.84 50.87 -8.08
C GLY A 368 11.06 50.32 -6.69
N LYS A 369 12.26 49.92 -6.34
CA LYS A 369 12.61 49.46 -4.98
C LYS A 369 12.47 50.57 -3.91
N ALA A 370 12.85 51.78 -4.29
CA ALA A 370 12.72 52.92 -3.37
C ALA A 370 11.24 53.23 -3.07
N VAL A 371 10.38 53.17 -4.07
CA VAL A 371 8.94 53.42 -3.91
C VAL A 371 8.26 52.31 -3.09
N GLU A 372 8.58 51.06 -3.33
CA GLU A 372 7.98 49.90 -2.61
C GLU A 372 8.47 49.89 -1.13
N GLY A 373 9.76 50.19 -0.90
CA GLY A 373 10.29 50.33 0.46
C GLY A 373 9.63 51.48 1.27
N LEU A 374 9.32 52.61 0.59
CA LEU A 374 8.61 53.70 1.21
C LEU A 374 7.14 53.36 1.51
N SER A 375 6.50 52.63 0.58
CA SER A 375 5.11 52.15 0.76
C SER A 375 4.99 51.15 1.91
N ALA A 376 5.95 50.24 2.06
CA ALA A 376 6.00 49.32 3.18
C ALA A 376 6.17 49.99 4.53
N LEU A 377 6.96 51.08 4.60
CA LEU A 377 7.13 51.90 5.80
C LEU A 377 5.87 52.68 6.18
N ILE A 378 5.07 53.09 5.19
CA ILE A 378 3.85 53.92 5.41
C ILE A 378 2.66 53.01 5.79
N ASN A 379 2.57 51.82 5.26
CA ASN A 379 1.43 50.92 5.45
C ASN A 379 1.63 49.87 6.58
N GLY A 380 2.71 49.99 7.33
CA GLY A 380 2.96 49.26 8.59
C GLY A 380 3.08 47.77 8.44
N GLY A 381 3.98 47.31 7.58
CA GLY A 381 4.50 45.93 7.55
C GLY A 381 3.49 44.79 7.47
#